data_80dc91070be8b386325bfb91f4236b86
#
_entry.id   80dc91070be8b386325bfb91f4236b86
#
_cell.length_a   1.000
_cell.length_b   1.000
_cell.length_c   1.000
_cell.angle_alpha   90.00
_cell.angle_beta   90.00
_cell.angle_gamma   90.00
#
_symmetry.space_group_name_H-M   'P 1'
#
loop_
_entity.id
_entity.type
_entity.pdbx_description
1 polymer ?
#
loop_
_entity_poly.entity_id
_entity_poly.type
_entity_poly.pdbx_seq_one_letter_code
_entity_poly.pdbx_strand_id
1 'polypeptide(L)'
;NRLLRLHHQEAGLPATFAILDMSDQLGVIKRVMKANGIDTEEFKPREVQNFINRCKEEGKRASEVYSKFSKDKAYIQIYAMYEAVLQREGACDFAELLLRAYELLSRNEMIRHHYQERFRFILVDEFQDTNVLQYEWLKLLAGLGEKNPPNAVFAVGDDDQSIYAFRGANVGNMMSFVQEFRIGEPIRLEQNYRSQGNILDAANALISNNSERMGKNLWTDAGKGEKIRANRSDNDFDEARFVCSTIQEYIDKGVSPKDIAILYRSNAQSRLFETELTRRGIPFMVYGGLRFFDRAEIKNA
;
A
#
# COMPACT_ATOMS: atom_id res chain seq x y z
N ASN A 1 -14.69 -4.13 2.69
CA ASN A 1 -15.65 -3.61 3.67
C ASN A 1 -17.10 -3.92 3.27
N ARG A 2 -17.64 -3.41 2.11
CA ARG A 2 -19.05 -3.60 1.72
C ARG A 2 -19.46 -5.08 1.67
N LEU A 3 -18.64 -5.96 1.10
CA LEU A 3 -18.86 -7.41 1.07
C LEU A 3 -19.07 -7.96 2.49
N LEU A 4 -18.17 -7.64 3.42
CA LEU A 4 -18.27 -8.09 4.81
C LEU A 4 -19.49 -7.51 5.56
N ARG A 5 -19.93 -6.29 5.24
CA ARG A 5 -21.15 -5.72 5.82
C ARG A 5 -22.40 -6.46 5.35
N LEU A 6 -22.44 -6.86 4.07
CA LEU A 6 -23.57 -7.60 3.50
C LEU A 6 -23.64 -9.05 4.01
N HIS A 7 -22.51 -9.66 4.28
CA HIS A 7 -22.36 -11.05 4.73
C HIS A 7 -21.72 -11.14 6.10
N HIS A 8 -22.11 -10.23 7.01
CA HIS A 8 -21.44 -10.11 8.31
C HIS A 8 -21.59 -11.39 9.16
N GLN A 9 -22.73 -12.08 9.08
CA GLN A 9 -22.98 -13.31 9.83
C GLN A 9 -22.04 -14.42 9.36
N GLU A 10 -21.97 -14.66 8.06
CA GLU A 10 -21.12 -15.68 7.45
C GLU A 10 -19.62 -15.35 7.63
N ALA A 11 -19.29 -14.07 7.75
CA ALA A 11 -17.94 -13.62 8.08
C ALA A 11 -17.62 -13.64 9.59
N GLY A 12 -18.60 -14.05 10.43
CA GLY A 12 -18.46 -14.08 11.90
C GLY A 12 -18.27 -12.70 12.52
N LEU A 13 -18.92 -11.68 11.98
CA LEU A 13 -18.82 -10.29 12.43
C LEU A 13 -20.19 -9.75 12.86
N PRO A 14 -20.26 -8.80 13.82
CA PRO A 14 -21.48 -8.05 14.07
C PRO A 14 -21.80 -7.12 12.88
N ALA A 15 -23.08 -6.79 12.68
CA ALA A 15 -23.48 -5.91 11.56
C ALA A 15 -22.76 -4.55 11.55
N THR A 16 -22.44 -4.05 12.74
CA THR A 16 -21.81 -2.73 12.97
C THR A 16 -20.36 -2.86 13.47
N PHE A 17 -19.61 -3.84 12.95
CA PHE A 17 -18.21 -4.01 13.37
C PHE A 17 -17.39 -2.72 13.18
N ALA A 18 -16.50 -2.43 14.14
CA ALA A 18 -15.60 -1.30 14.09
C ALA A 18 -14.39 -1.59 13.19
N ILE A 19 -13.87 -0.55 12.54
CA ILE A 19 -12.62 -0.65 11.77
C ILE A 19 -11.55 0.14 12.51
N LEU A 20 -10.47 -0.56 12.86
CA LEU A 20 -9.34 0.01 13.58
C LEU A 20 -8.31 0.55 12.59
N ASP A 21 -7.86 1.77 12.80
CA ASP A 21 -6.67 2.28 12.13
C ASP A 21 -5.38 1.71 12.75
N MET A 22 -4.21 2.06 12.18
CA MET A 22 -2.92 1.56 12.65
C MET A 22 -2.61 1.98 14.09
N SER A 23 -3.10 3.14 14.54
CA SER A 23 -2.91 3.64 15.90
C SER A 23 -3.82 2.89 16.87
N ASP A 24 -5.08 2.70 16.50
CA ASP A 24 -6.05 1.92 17.27
C ASP A 24 -5.59 0.47 17.42
N GLN A 25 -5.13 -0.14 16.33
CA GLN A 25 -4.55 -1.49 16.33
C GLN A 25 -3.38 -1.59 17.32
N LEU A 26 -2.44 -0.64 17.28
CA LEU A 26 -1.32 -0.60 18.20
C LEU A 26 -1.78 -0.44 19.66
N GLY A 27 -2.82 0.36 19.90
CA GLY A 27 -3.45 0.53 21.20
C GLY A 27 -4.00 -0.78 21.75
N VAL A 28 -4.71 -1.56 20.92
CA VAL A 28 -5.23 -2.89 21.29
C VAL A 28 -4.08 -3.85 21.60
N ILE A 29 -3.03 -3.89 20.76
CA ILE A 29 -1.86 -4.75 20.99
C ILE A 29 -1.21 -4.43 22.35
N LYS A 30 -0.95 -3.15 22.65
CA LYS A 30 -0.40 -2.74 23.95
C LYS A 30 -1.28 -3.16 25.13
N ARG A 31 -2.59 -3.05 25.00
CA ARG A 31 -3.57 -3.48 26.01
C ARG A 31 -3.52 -4.99 26.22
N VAL A 32 -3.46 -5.77 25.13
CA VAL A 32 -3.31 -7.23 25.18
C VAL A 32 -2.01 -7.64 25.88
N MET A 33 -0.89 -7.05 25.50
CA MET A 33 0.41 -7.34 26.11
C MET A 33 0.42 -7.01 27.59
N LYS A 34 -0.06 -5.83 27.98
CA LYS A 34 -0.16 -5.42 29.39
C LYS A 34 -1.05 -6.36 30.21
N ALA A 35 -2.22 -6.75 29.68
CA ALA A 35 -3.16 -7.63 30.38
C ALA A 35 -2.60 -9.05 30.61
N ASN A 36 -1.63 -9.47 29.80
CA ASN A 36 -1.00 -10.79 29.91
C ASN A 36 0.42 -10.75 30.49
N GLY A 37 0.84 -9.60 31.06
CA GLY A 37 2.15 -9.45 31.70
C GLY A 37 3.35 -9.59 30.75
N ILE A 38 3.14 -9.29 29.45
CA ILE A 38 4.19 -9.39 28.44
C ILE A 38 5.04 -8.11 28.47
N ASP A 39 6.37 -8.30 28.59
CA ASP A 39 7.30 -7.18 28.63
C ASP A 39 7.39 -6.48 27.27
N THR A 40 7.06 -5.18 27.28
CA THR A 40 7.07 -4.32 26.08
C THR A 40 8.47 -3.84 25.68
N GLU A 41 9.47 -3.98 26.56
CA GLU A 41 10.87 -3.69 26.22
C GLU A 41 11.49 -4.87 25.46
N GLU A 42 11.16 -6.10 25.85
CA GLU A 42 11.60 -7.30 25.16
C GLU A 42 10.84 -7.49 23.84
N PHE A 43 9.50 -7.33 23.88
CA PHE A 43 8.62 -7.48 22.70
C PHE A 43 8.00 -6.14 22.30
N LYS A 44 8.65 -5.40 21.42
CA LYS A 44 8.17 -4.06 21.03
C LYS A 44 6.81 -4.14 20.34
N PRO A 45 5.78 -3.41 20.82
CA PRO A 45 4.43 -3.49 20.26
C PRO A 45 4.33 -3.22 18.75
N ARG A 46 5.20 -2.35 18.20
CA ARG A 46 5.25 -2.10 16.75
C ARG A 46 5.80 -3.28 15.96
N GLU A 47 6.76 -4.02 16.50
CA GLU A 47 7.28 -5.24 15.85
C GLU A 47 6.21 -6.33 15.83
N VAL A 48 5.46 -6.48 16.95
CA VAL A 48 4.29 -7.37 17.03
C VAL A 48 3.23 -6.97 16.01
N GLN A 49 2.90 -5.68 15.91
CA GLN A 49 1.95 -5.18 14.91
C GLN A 49 2.37 -5.54 13.49
N ASN A 50 3.64 -5.30 13.14
CA ASN A 50 4.18 -5.64 11.83
C ASN A 50 4.13 -7.14 11.57
N PHE A 51 4.44 -7.97 12.58
CA PHE A 51 4.34 -9.42 12.46
C PHE A 51 2.89 -9.87 12.18
N ILE A 52 1.92 -9.37 12.95
CA ILE A 52 0.50 -9.68 12.79
C ILE A 52 0.02 -9.29 11.38
N ASN A 53 0.33 -8.06 10.95
CA ASN A 53 -0.09 -7.59 9.63
C ASN A 53 0.50 -8.44 8.52
N ARG A 54 1.79 -8.77 8.58
CA ARG A 54 2.44 -9.65 7.62
C ARG A 54 1.78 -11.04 7.57
N CYS A 55 1.49 -11.65 8.72
CA CYS A 55 0.81 -12.95 8.75
C CYS A 55 -0.56 -12.87 8.07
N LYS A 56 -1.35 -11.84 8.36
CA LYS A 56 -2.66 -11.63 7.74
C LYS A 56 -2.56 -11.37 6.23
N GLU A 57 -1.57 -10.60 5.78
CA GLU A 57 -1.31 -10.31 4.37
C GLU A 57 -0.83 -11.55 3.60
N GLU A 58 -0.26 -12.53 4.31
CA GLU A 58 0.04 -13.88 3.80
C GLU A 58 -1.17 -14.83 3.88
N GLY A 59 -2.31 -14.38 4.34
CA GLY A 59 -3.52 -15.19 4.48
C GLY A 59 -3.54 -16.14 5.68
N LYS A 60 -2.71 -15.91 6.72
CA LYS A 60 -2.51 -16.82 7.83
C LYS A 60 -3.10 -16.30 9.13
N ARG A 61 -3.91 -17.14 9.79
CA ARG A 61 -4.33 -16.97 11.18
C ARG A 61 -3.20 -17.35 12.15
N ALA A 62 -3.30 -16.88 13.40
CA ALA A 62 -2.31 -17.25 14.42
C ALA A 62 -2.13 -18.77 14.55
N SER A 63 -3.20 -19.54 14.41
CA SER A 63 -3.19 -21.01 14.47
C SER A 63 -2.48 -21.69 13.29
N GLU A 64 -2.26 -20.97 12.20
CA GLU A 64 -1.64 -21.48 10.96
C GLU A 64 -0.17 -21.06 10.83
N VAL A 65 0.30 -20.20 11.73
CA VAL A 65 1.70 -19.73 11.73
C VAL A 65 2.55 -20.67 12.56
N TYR A 66 3.60 -21.18 11.95
CA TYR A 66 4.59 -22.02 12.63
C TYR A 66 5.98 -21.38 12.57
N SER A 67 6.68 -21.31 13.70
CA SER A 67 8.09 -20.92 13.76
C SER A 67 8.88 -21.74 14.76
N LYS A 68 10.15 -21.99 14.44
CA LYS A 68 11.12 -22.65 15.33
C LYS A 68 11.76 -21.67 16.31
N PHE A 69 11.73 -20.38 16.02
CA PHE A 69 12.36 -19.33 16.83
C PHE A 69 11.49 -18.96 18.03
N SER A 70 12.10 -18.80 19.20
CA SER A 70 11.40 -18.48 20.45
C SER A 70 10.68 -17.12 20.40
N LYS A 71 11.31 -16.11 19.80
CA LYS A 71 10.72 -14.77 19.63
C LYS A 71 9.44 -14.81 18.80
N ASP A 72 9.46 -15.55 17.69
CA ASP A 72 8.27 -15.70 16.83
C ASP A 72 7.14 -16.46 17.56
N LYS A 73 7.47 -17.46 18.37
CA LYS A 73 6.46 -18.16 19.18
C LYS A 73 5.73 -17.21 20.12
N ALA A 74 6.45 -16.27 20.75
CA ALA A 74 5.83 -15.24 21.58
C ALA A 74 4.93 -14.33 20.74
N TYR A 75 5.37 -13.91 19.55
CA TYR A 75 4.55 -13.11 18.63
C TYR A 75 3.30 -13.85 18.15
N ILE A 76 3.39 -15.15 17.88
CA ILE A 76 2.24 -16.00 17.52
C ILE A 76 1.22 -16.05 18.68
N GLN A 77 1.70 -16.20 19.93
CA GLN A 77 0.82 -16.18 21.10
C GLN A 77 0.11 -14.82 21.26
N ILE A 78 0.85 -13.70 21.10
CA ILE A 78 0.27 -12.37 21.17
C ILE A 78 -0.74 -12.18 20.04
N TYR A 79 -0.45 -12.69 18.84
CA TYR A 79 -1.37 -12.66 17.71
C TYR A 79 -2.67 -13.40 18.01
N ALA A 80 -2.61 -14.61 18.58
CA ALA A 80 -3.80 -15.37 18.98
C ALA A 80 -4.65 -14.62 20.02
N MET A 81 -4.00 -14.01 21.02
CA MET A 81 -4.69 -13.20 22.02
C MET A 81 -5.33 -11.94 21.39
N TYR A 82 -4.64 -11.31 20.45
CA TYR A 82 -5.14 -10.17 19.71
C TYR A 82 -6.36 -10.52 18.86
N GLU A 83 -6.34 -11.63 18.12
CA GLU A 83 -7.49 -12.13 17.35
C GLU A 83 -8.71 -12.36 18.27
N ALA A 84 -8.50 -12.98 19.42
CA ALA A 84 -9.57 -13.23 20.40
C ALA A 84 -10.19 -11.92 20.92
N VAL A 85 -9.38 -10.90 21.14
CA VAL A 85 -9.88 -9.56 21.57
C VAL A 85 -10.68 -8.91 20.46
N LEU A 86 -10.18 -8.90 19.20
CA LEU A 86 -10.93 -8.33 18.07
C LEU A 86 -12.26 -9.03 17.85
N GLN A 87 -12.28 -10.36 17.94
CA GLN A 87 -13.51 -11.14 17.80
C GLN A 87 -14.54 -10.78 18.88
N ARG A 88 -14.09 -10.65 20.13
CA ARG A 88 -14.96 -10.29 21.27
C ARG A 88 -15.48 -8.85 21.15
N GLU A 89 -14.64 -7.92 20.70
CA GLU A 89 -14.99 -6.50 20.57
C GLU A 89 -15.71 -6.19 19.26
N GLY A 90 -15.85 -7.16 18.36
CA GLY A 90 -16.48 -6.96 17.06
C GLY A 90 -15.75 -5.94 16.20
N ALA A 91 -14.43 -6.01 16.16
CA ALA A 91 -13.57 -5.07 15.45
C ALA A 91 -12.67 -5.77 14.41
N CYS A 92 -12.31 -5.02 13.38
CA CYS A 92 -11.39 -5.45 12.32
C CYS A 92 -10.33 -4.39 12.10
N ASP A 93 -9.06 -4.77 11.99
CA ASP A 93 -8.03 -3.93 11.38
C ASP A 93 -8.07 -4.03 9.85
N PHE A 94 -7.29 -3.21 9.15
CA PHE A 94 -7.31 -3.18 7.68
C PHE A 94 -6.90 -4.54 7.05
N ALA A 95 -5.89 -5.21 7.60
CA ALA A 95 -5.46 -6.52 7.10
C ALA A 95 -6.53 -7.59 7.36
N GLU A 96 -7.24 -7.50 8.50
CA GLU A 96 -8.38 -8.38 8.84
C GLU A 96 -9.52 -8.26 7.85
N LEU A 97 -9.82 -7.06 7.34
CA LEU A 97 -10.88 -6.88 6.34
C LEU A 97 -10.63 -7.71 5.07
N LEU A 98 -9.37 -7.75 4.62
CA LEU A 98 -9.01 -8.54 3.44
C LEU A 98 -9.01 -10.03 3.75
N LEU A 99 -8.39 -10.43 4.88
CA LEU A 99 -8.30 -11.83 5.29
C LEU A 99 -9.70 -12.44 5.45
N ARG A 100 -10.63 -11.77 6.14
CA ARG A 100 -12.02 -12.25 6.27
C ARG A 100 -12.78 -12.27 4.96
N ALA A 101 -12.53 -11.31 4.07
CA ALA A 101 -13.13 -11.33 2.74
C ALA A 101 -12.64 -12.53 1.91
N TYR A 102 -11.36 -12.85 2.01
CA TYR A 102 -10.79 -14.05 1.39
C TYR A 102 -11.37 -15.33 1.99
N GLU A 103 -11.38 -15.45 3.33
CA GLU A 103 -11.93 -16.61 4.03
C GLU A 103 -13.42 -16.82 3.73
N LEU A 104 -14.20 -15.74 3.70
CA LEU A 104 -15.62 -15.79 3.36
C LEU A 104 -15.84 -16.43 1.97
N LEU A 105 -15.11 -15.96 0.96
CA LEU A 105 -15.23 -16.51 -0.38
C LEU A 105 -14.64 -17.91 -0.50
N SER A 106 -13.56 -18.23 0.22
CA SER A 106 -12.95 -19.55 0.22
C SER A 106 -13.86 -20.61 0.80
N ARG A 107 -14.55 -20.28 1.93
CA ARG A 107 -15.34 -21.24 2.72
C ARG A 107 -16.80 -21.32 2.29
N ASN A 108 -17.33 -20.28 1.64
CA ASN A 108 -18.73 -20.21 1.24
C ASN A 108 -18.89 -20.20 -0.28
N GLU A 109 -19.16 -21.37 -0.83
CA GLU A 109 -19.30 -21.59 -2.27
C GLU A 109 -20.46 -20.79 -2.86
N MET A 110 -21.60 -20.69 -2.18
CA MET A 110 -22.76 -19.95 -2.70
C MET A 110 -22.45 -18.45 -2.83
N ILE A 111 -21.82 -17.87 -1.80
CA ILE A 111 -21.42 -16.45 -1.83
C ILE A 111 -20.35 -16.24 -2.92
N ARG A 112 -19.38 -17.15 -3.01
CA ARG A 112 -18.34 -17.09 -4.05
C ARG A 112 -18.94 -17.09 -5.44
N HIS A 113 -19.80 -18.06 -5.75
CA HIS A 113 -20.46 -18.16 -7.05
C HIS A 113 -21.34 -16.93 -7.35
N HIS A 114 -22.08 -16.41 -6.36
CA HIS A 114 -22.85 -15.19 -6.53
C HIS A 114 -21.97 -14.02 -7.01
N TYR A 115 -20.80 -13.82 -6.41
CA TYR A 115 -19.88 -12.75 -6.81
C TYR A 115 -19.16 -13.04 -8.11
N GLN A 116 -18.86 -14.29 -8.43
CA GLN A 116 -18.33 -14.69 -9.73
C GLN A 116 -19.32 -14.43 -10.86
N GLU A 117 -20.61 -14.68 -10.66
CA GLU A 117 -21.64 -14.35 -11.65
C GLU A 117 -21.88 -12.84 -11.79
N ARG A 118 -21.73 -12.10 -10.70
CA ARG A 118 -21.90 -10.66 -10.69
C ARG A 118 -20.72 -9.92 -11.32
N PHE A 119 -19.50 -10.36 -11.10
CA PHE A 119 -18.26 -9.71 -11.57
C PHE A 119 -17.63 -10.49 -12.72
N ARG A 120 -18.31 -10.51 -13.86
CA ARG A 120 -17.81 -11.19 -15.07
C ARG A 120 -16.60 -10.53 -15.70
N PHE A 121 -16.43 -9.24 -15.44
CA PHE A 121 -15.31 -8.43 -15.91
C PHE A 121 -14.68 -7.75 -14.69
N ILE A 122 -13.41 -8.02 -14.47
CA ILE A 122 -12.65 -7.50 -13.33
C ILE A 122 -11.50 -6.68 -13.89
N LEU A 123 -11.43 -5.41 -13.49
CA LEU A 123 -10.34 -4.52 -13.87
C LEU A 123 -9.50 -4.24 -12.64
N VAL A 124 -8.19 -4.44 -12.75
CA VAL A 124 -7.23 -4.21 -11.67
C VAL A 124 -6.21 -3.20 -12.15
N ASP A 125 -6.09 -2.11 -11.40
CA ASP A 125 -5.07 -1.08 -11.61
C ASP A 125 -3.95 -1.22 -10.58
N GLU A 126 -2.74 -0.70 -10.90
CA GLU A 126 -1.56 -0.75 -10.04
C GLU A 126 -1.27 -2.19 -9.54
N PHE A 127 -1.35 -3.16 -10.44
CA PHE A 127 -1.28 -4.58 -10.08
C PHE A 127 0.03 -4.97 -9.37
N GLN A 128 1.15 -4.28 -9.64
CA GLN A 128 2.45 -4.48 -8.99
C GLN A 128 2.42 -4.21 -7.47
N ASP A 129 1.45 -3.46 -6.98
CA ASP A 129 1.32 -3.12 -5.55
C ASP A 129 0.44 -4.12 -4.79
N THR A 130 -0.03 -5.18 -5.46
CA THR A 130 -0.84 -6.22 -4.82
C THR A 130 0.02 -7.13 -3.93
N ASN A 131 -0.51 -7.45 -2.73
CA ASN A 131 0.08 -8.48 -1.89
C ASN A 131 -0.44 -9.88 -2.28
N VAL A 132 0.14 -10.93 -1.68
CA VAL A 132 -0.22 -12.32 -1.98
C VAL A 132 -1.71 -12.56 -1.75
N LEU A 133 -2.26 -12.10 -0.62
CA LEU A 133 -3.65 -12.32 -0.26
C LEU A 133 -4.64 -11.61 -1.21
N GLN A 134 -4.28 -10.41 -1.69
CA GLN A 134 -5.07 -9.70 -2.71
C GLN A 134 -5.13 -10.48 -4.02
N TYR A 135 -4.00 -11.06 -4.42
CA TYR A 135 -3.95 -11.89 -5.61
C TYR A 135 -4.75 -13.18 -5.45
N GLU A 136 -4.65 -13.88 -4.31
CA GLU A 136 -5.46 -15.06 -4.02
C GLU A 136 -6.96 -14.73 -3.99
N TRP A 137 -7.34 -13.60 -3.41
CA TRP A 137 -8.72 -13.11 -3.42
C TRP A 137 -9.23 -12.82 -4.84
N LEU A 138 -8.39 -12.24 -5.70
CA LEU A 138 -8.70 -12.02 -7.11
C LEU A 138 -8.95 -13.33 -7.85
N LYS A 139 -8.13 -14.36 -7.62
CA LYS A 139 -8.31 -15.70 -8.21
C LYS A 139 -9.67 -16.32 -7.86
N LEU A 140 -10.08 -16.20 -6.59
CA LEU A 140 -11.40 -16.66 -6.14
C LEU A 140 -12.54 -15.92 -6.87
N LEU A 141 -12.45 -14.61 -6.99
CA LEU A 141 -13.45 -13.81 -7.70
C LEU A 141 -13.52 -14.13 -9.20
N ALA A 142 -12.38 -14.37 -9.81
CA ALA A 142 -12.31 -14.76 -11.21
C ALA A 142 -12.81 -16.19 -11.46
N GLY A 143 -12.86 -17.03 -10.41
CA GLY A 143 -13.17 -18.45 -10.54
C GLY A 143 -12.04 -19.23 -11.21
N LEU A 144 -10.80 -18.81 -11.02
CA LEU A 144 -9.63 -19.50 -11.55
C LEU A 144 -9.54 -20.92 -10.94
N GLY A 145 -9.46 -21.94 -11.79
CA GLY A 145 -9.47 -23.33 -11.36
C GLY A 145 -10.87 -23.95 -11.15
N GLU A 146 -11.91 -23.12 -11.05
CA GLU A 146 -13.32 -23.57 -10.87
C GLU A 146 -14.13 -23.43 -12.16
N LYS A 147 -13.92 -22.34 -12.89
CA LYS A 147 -14.58 -22.05 -14.19
C LYS A 147 -13.63 -22.28 -15.35
N ASN A 148 -14.18 -22.72 -16.47
CA ASN A 148 -13.42 -22.84 -17.71
C ASN A 148 -14.25 -22.30 -18.90
N PRO A 149 -13.93 -21.09 -19.41
CA PRO A 149 -12.89 -20.18 -18.92
C PRO A 149 -13.26 -19.47 -17.60
N PRO A 150 -12.29 -18.96 -16.84
CA PRO A 150 -12.53 -18.08 -15.72
C PRO A 150 -13.13 -16.74 -16.19
N ASN A 151 -13.64 -15.93 -15.26
CA ASN A 151 -14.12 -14.57 -15.58
C ASN A 151 -12.97 -13.73 -16.16
N ALA A 152 -13.32 -12.80 -17.05
CA ALA A 152 -12.34 -11.96 -17.70
C ALA A 152 -11.69 -11.00 -16.69
N VAL A 153 -10.37 -11.06 -16.56
CA VAL A 153 -9.57 -10.16 -15.73
C VAL A 153 -8.67 -9.33 -16.64
N PHE A 154 -8.74 -8.02 -16.50
CA PHE A 154 -7.84 -7.08 -17.15
C PHE A 154 -7.01 -6.38 -16.09
N ALA A 155 -5.70 -6.62 -16.09
CA ALA A 155 -4.78 -6.04 -15.11
C ALA A 155 -3.83 -5.05 -15.80
N VAL A 156 -3.66 -3.90 -15.16
CA VAL A 156 -2.69 -2.88 -15.55
C VAL A 156 -1.71 -2.70 -14.41
N GLY A 157 -0.44 -2.61 -14.74
CA GLY A 157 0.61 -2.43 -13.74
C GLY A 157 1.96 -2.11 -14.37
N ASP A 158 2.88 -1.71 -13.53
CA ASP A 158 4.24 -1.36 -13.91
C ASP A 158 5.22 -1.91 -12.86
N ASP A 159 5.88 -3.03 -13.19
CA ASP A 159 6.84 -3.68 -12.30
C ASP A 159 7.99 -2.74 -11.87
N ASP A 160 8.37 -1.81 -12.74
CA ASP A 160 9.40 -0.80 -12.44
C ASP A 160 8.95 0.23 -11.39
N GLN A 161 7.64 0.34 -11.11
CA GLN A 161 7.05 1.21 -10.10
C GLN A 161 6.67 0.48 -8.80
N SER A 162 7.05 -0.79 -8.63
CA SER A 162 6.79 -1.56 -7.41
C SER A 162 7.66 -1.06 -6.26
N ILE A 163 7.14 -0.11 -5.48
CA ILE A 163 7.82 0.51 -4.34
C ILE A 163 7.19 0.17 -2.98
N TYR A 164 6.16 -0.69 -2.94
CA TYR A 164 5.41 -1.04 -1.73
C TYR A 164 5.75 -2.44 -1.16
N ALA A 165 6.92 -3.01 -1.48
CA ALA A 165 7.35 -4.28 -0.90
C ALA A 165 7.37 -4.26 0.64
N PHE A 166 7.69 -3.12 1.27
CA PHE A 166 7.64 -2.93 2.72
C PHE A 166 6.20 -2.94 3.30
N ARG A 167 5.17 -2.91 2.44
CA ARG A 167 3.74 -3.10 2.77
C ARG A 167 3.19 -4.43 2.28
N GLY A 168 4.08 -5.41 2.02
CA GLY A 168 3.67 -6.74 1.58
C GLY A 168 3.38 -6.88 0.09
N ALA A 169 3.55 -5.82 -0.72
CA ALA A 169 3.41 -5.94 -2.17
C ALA A 169 4.40 -6.96 -2.74
N ASN A 170 3.92 -7.78 -3.67
CA ASN A 170 4.71 -8.83 -4.29
C ASN A 170 4.65 -8.69 -5.82
N VAL A 171 5.71 -8.13 -6.39
CA VAL A 171 5.83 -7.97 -7.84
C VAL A 171 5.75 -9.30 -8.60
N GLY A 172 6.12 -10.41 -7.95
CA GLY A 172 5.97 -11.76 -8.49
C GLY A 172 4.53 -12.14 -8.86
N ASN A 173 3.52 -11.47 -8.26
CA ASN A 173 2.12 -11.65 -8.64
C ASN A 173 1.86 -11.34 -10.12
N MET A 174 2.62 -10.41 -10.72
CA MET A 174 2.49 -10.09 -12.15
C MET A 174 2.88 -11.28 -13.03
N MET A 175 3.99 -11.95 -12.70
CA MET A 175 4.44 -13.14 -13.42
C MET A 175 3.48 -14.32 -13.20
N SER A 176 3.02 -14.51 -11.94
CA SER A 176 2.03 -15.54 -11.61
C SER A 176 0.73 -15.31 -12.37
N PHE A 177 0.27 -14.06 -12.49
CA PHE A 177 -0.93 -13.71 -13.24
C PHE A 177 -0.81 -14.10 -14.72
N VAL A 178 0.32 -13.79 -15.36
CA VAL A 178 0.57 -14.16 -16.77
C VAL A 178 0.51 -15.69 -16.94
N GLN A 179 1.11 -16.44 -16.02
CA GLN A 179 1.17 -17.91 -16.09
C GLN A 179 -0.17 -18.56 -15.76
N GLU A 180 -0.79 -18.21 -14.65
CA GLU A 180 -1.98 -18.89 -14.13
C GLU A 180 -3.23 -18.57 -14.97
N PHE A 181 -3.37 -17.33 -15.44
CA PHE A 181 -4.45 -16.96 -16.37
C PHE A 181 -4.15 -17.28 -17.84
N ARG A 182 -2.99 -17.91 -18.10
CA ARG A 182 -2.56 -18.31 -19.45
C ARG A 182 -2.59 -17.14 -20.45
N ILE A 183 -2.14 -15.99 -19.98
CA ILE A 183 -2.01 -14.80 -20.81
C ILE A 183 -0.84 -15.05 -21.76
N GLY A 184 -1.04 -14.77 -23.04
CA GLY A 184 0.04 -14.84 -24.02
C GLY A 184 1.12 -13.78 -23.76
N GLU A 185 1.45 -12.99 -24.73
CA GLU A 185 2.38 -11.89 -24.54
C GLU A 185 1.67 -10.68 -23.92
N PRO A 186 2.12 -10.14 -22.76
CA PRO A 186 1.57 -8.91 -22.19
C PRO A 186 1.77 -7.71 -23.13
N ILE A 187 0.76 -6.87 -23.25
CA ILE A 187 0.84 -5.64 -24.03
C ILE A 187 1.69 -4.64 -23.24
N ARG A 188 2.76 -4.12 -23.88
CA ARG A 188 3.65 -3.12 -23.28
C ARG A 188 3.32 -1.74 -23.82
N LEU A 189 3.07 -0.81 -22.90
CA LEU A 189 2.85 0.61 -23.20
C LEU A 189 4.14 1.36 -22.91
N GLU A 190 4.98 1.56 -23.94
CA GLU A 190 6.32 2.16 -23.79
C GLU A 190 6.35 3.65 -24.15
N GLN A 191 5.39 4.13 -24.90
CA GLN A 191 5.29 5.56 -25.23
C GLN A 191 4.76 6.32 -24.02
N ASN A 192 5.54 7.30 -23.57
CA ASN A 192 5.19 8.20 -22.46
C ASN A 192 4.73 9.55 -23.00
N TYR A 193 3.57 10.00 -22.53
CA TYR A 193 2.93 11.27 -22.91
C TYR A 193 3.01 12.34 -21.83
N ARG A 194 3.64 12.03 -20.69
CA ARG A 194 3.74 12.92 -19.52
C ARG A 194 5.05 13.68 -19.47
N SER A 195 6.15 13.00 -19.75
CA SER A 195 7.50 13.48 -19.49
C SER A 195 8.29 13.71 -20.76
N GLN A 196 9.24 14.65 -20.71
CA GLN A 196 10.21 14.88 -21.78
C GLN A 196 11.37 13.88 -21.71
N GLY A 197 12.13 13.75 -22.80
CA GLY A 197 13.12 12.70 -23.01
C GLY A 197 14.24 12.65 -21.95
N ASN A 198 14.74 13.80 -21.48
CA ASN A 198 15.80 13.80 -20.44
C ASN A 198 15.35 13.16 -19.12
N ILE A 199 14.06 13.27 -18.77
CA ILE A 199 13.50 12.63 -17.58
C ILE A 199 13.42 11.11 -17.81
N LEU A 200 12.93 10.69 -18.97
CA LEU A 200 12.82 9.28 -19.33
C LEU A 200 14.18 8.60 -19.48
N ASP A 201 15.16 9.27 -20.08
CA ASP A 201 16.52 8.76 -20.18
C ASP A 201 17.12 8.48 -18.78
N ALA A 202 16.92 9.40 -17.83
CA ALA A 202 17.38 9.22 -16.46
C ALA A 202 16.63 8.09 -15.75
N ALA A 203 15.32 7.99 -15.93
CA ALA A 203 14.50 6.91 -15.37
C ALA A 203 14.90 5.54 -15.94
N ASN A 204 15.07 5.43 -17.26
CA ASN A 204 15.52 4.21 -17.92
C ASN A 204 16.94 3.80 -17.45
N ALA A 205 17.85 4.76 -17.31
CA ALA A 205 19.20 4.50 -16.80
C ALA A 205 19.19 4.02 -15.34
N LEU A 206 18.33 4.61 -14.49
CA LEU A 206 18.18 4.19 -13.10
C LEU A 206 17.63 2.76 -13.01
N ILE A 207 16.54 2.49 -13.70
CA ILE A 207 15.84 1.20 -13.59
C ILE A 207 16.58 0.05 -14.28
N SER A 208 17.50 0.33 -15.22
CA SER A 208 18.33 -0.69 -15.86
C SER A 208 19.25 -1.44 -14.89
N ASN A 209 19.45 -0.92 -13.67
CA ASN A 209 20.19 -1.61 -12.63
C ASN A 209 19.41 -2.77 -11.99
N ASN A 210 18.10 -2.84 -12.20
CA ASN A 210 17.28 -3.96 -11.74
C ASN A 210 17.32 -5.08 -12.79
N SER A 211 17.73 -6.28 -12.37
CA SER A 211 17.82 -7.45 -13.26
C SER A 211 16.52 -8.22 -13.39
N GLU A 212 15.66 -8.19 -12.36
CA GLU A 212 14.39 -8.93 -12.31
C GLU A 212 13.22 -8.04 -12.71
N ARG A 213 13.07 -7.82 -14.03
CA ARG A 213 12.00 -6.97 -14.57
C ARG A 213 11.41 -7.57 -15.85
N MET A 214 10.14 -7.25 -16.12
CA MET A 214 9.47 -7.67 -17.37
C MET A 214 10.08 -6.99 -18.61
N GLY A 215 10.82 -5.92 -18.42
CA GLY A 215 11.59 -5.20 -19.44
C GLY A 215 10.70 -4.33 -20.32
N LYS A 216 10.94 -3.03 -20.26
CA LYS A 216 10.42 -2.00 -21.18
C LYS A 216 11.42 -0.86 -21.25
N ASN A 217 11.29 -0.03 -22.26
CA ASN A 217 12.11 1.17 -22.41
C ASN A 217 11.18 2.34 -22.76
N LEU A 218 11.02 3.27 -21.85
CA LEU A 218 10.13 4.41 -22.03
C LEU A 218 10.71 5.41 -23.03
N TRP A 219 9.89 5.86 -23.97
CA TRP A 219 10.25 6.87 -24.95
C TRP A 219 9.12 7.90 -25.14
N THR A 220 9.43 9.05 -25.73
CA THR A 220 8.45 10.13 -25.96
C THR A 220 8.77 10.90 -27.25
N ASP A 221 7.72 11.46 -27.86
CA ASP A 221 7.82 12.40 -28.97
C ASP A 221 7.92 13.86 -28.50
N ALA A 222 7.84 14.13 -27.18
CA ALA A 222 7.85 15.50 -26.62
C ALA A 222 9.24 16.18 -26.62
N GLY A 223 10.24 15.58 -27.30
CA GLY A 223 11.61 16.11 -27.37
C GLY A 223 12.40 15.88 -26.07
N LYS A 224 13.63 16.39 -26.03
CA LYS A 224 14.54 16.16 -24.88
C LYS A 224 14.16 16.94 -23.62
N GLY A 225 13.68 18.17 -23.77
CA GLY A 225 13.38 19.07 -22.66
C GLY A 225 14.60 19.59 -21.91
N GLU A 226 14.36 20.18 -20.74
CA GLU A 226 15.41 20.69 -19.87
C GLU A 226 16.22 19.55 -19.22
N LYS A 227 17.48 19.82 -18.93
CA LYS A 227 18.34 18.88 -18.17
C LYS A 227 17.91 18.82 -16.71
N ILE A 228 17.98 17.63 -16.12
CA ILE A 228 17.81 17.44 -14.69
C ILE A 228 18.93 18.16 -13.96
N ARG A 229 18.57 18.95 -12.95
CA ARG A 229 19.51 19.63 -12.06
C ARG A 229 19.65 18.86 -10.76
N ALA A 230 20.86 18.61 -10.32
CA ALA A 230 21.14 18.03 -9.01
C ALA A 230 21.75 19.12 -8.11
N ASN A 231 21.26 19.18 -6.87
CA ASN A 231 21.82 20.03 -5.83
C ASN A 231 22.13 19.20 -4.59
N ARG A 232 23.21 19.53 -3.91
CA ARG A 232 23.59 18.95 -2.62
C ARG A 232 23.66 20.09 -1.62
N SER A 233 22.87 20.01 -0.56
CA SER A 233 22.87 20.95 0.54
C SER A 233 23.60 20.37 1.76
N ASP A 234 24.14 21.22 2.62
CA ASP A 234 24.86 20.79 3.82
C ASP A 234 23.95 20.26 4.92
N ASN A 235 22.69 20.74 4.94
CA ASN A 235 21.66 20.34 5.89
C ASN A 235 20.26 20.52 5.27
N ASP A 236 19.26 20.07 5.97
CA ASP A 236 17.84 20.09 5.55
C ASP A 236 17.25 21.52 5.48
N PHE A 237 17.74 22.47 6.30
CA PHE A 237 17.32 23.88 6.20
C PHE A 237 17.83 24.54 4.92
N ASP A 238 19.10 24.27 4.55
CA ASP A 238 19.69 24.78 3.32
C ASP A 238 19.02 24.15 2.09
N GLU A 239 18.66 22.86 2.16
CA GLU A 239 17.86 22.20 1.13
C GLU A 239 16.51 22.89 0.94
N ALA A 240 15.75 23.10 2.01
CA ALA A 240 14.44 23.76 1.94
C ALA A 240 14.56 25.19 1.41
N ARG A 241 15.59 25.93 1.83
CA ARG A 241 15.87 27.28 1.36
C ARG A 241 16.19 27.31 -0.14
N PHE A 242 17.05 26.39 -0.60
CA PHE A 242 17.40 26.26 -2.02
C PHE A 242 16.16 25.95 -2.87
N VAL A 243 15.36 24.94 -2.46
CA VAL A 243 14.14 24.55 -3.19
C VAL A 243 13.15 25.72 -3.27
N CYS A 244 12.87 26.38 -2.14
CA CYS A 244 11.93 27.50 -2.11
C CYS A 244 12.44 28.72 -2.86
N SER A 245 13.76 28.95 -2.92
CA SER A 245 14.34 30.01 -3.77
C SER A 245 14.15 29.67 -5.25
N THR A 246 14.38 28.43 -5.64
CA THR A 246 14.14 27.97 -7.01
C THR A 246 12.68 28.10 -7.41
N ILE A 247 11.76 27.77 -6.50
CA ILE A 247 10.32 27.97 -6.74
C ILE A 247 10.00 29.45 -6.97
N GLN A 248 10.55 30.35 -6.14
CA GLN A 248 10.36 31.79 -6.33
C GLN A 248 10.85 32.26 -7.69
N GLU A 249 12.02 31.79 -8.14
CA GLU A 249 12.55 32.10 -9.47
C GLU A 249 11.61 31.66 -10.61
N TYR A 250 10.96 30.52 -10.47
CA TYR A 250 9.98 30.06 -11.45
C TYR A 250 8.70 30.90 -11.42
N ILE A 251 8.22 31.26 -10.22
CA ILE A 251 7.07 32.14 -10.06
C ILE A 251 7.33 33.52 -10.69
N ASP A 252 8.52 34.10 -10.46
CA ASP A 252 8.94 35.36 -11.01
C ASP A 252 9.04 35.32 -12.55
N LYS A 253 9.27 34.13 -13.12
CA LYS A 253 9.21 33.87 -14.57
C LYS A 253 7.79 33.60 -15.11
N GLY A 254 6.78 33.67 -14.26
CA GLY A 254 5.38 33.51 -14.64
C GLY A 254 4.83 32.07 -14.52
N VAL A 255 5.58 31.13 -13.92
CA VAL A 255 5.07 29.77 -13.65
C VAL A 255 4.10 29.84 -12.47
N SER A 256 2.92 29.27 -12.65
CA SER A 256 1.93 29.23 -11.57
C SER A 256 2.34 28.24 -10.45
N PRO A 257 2.20 28.59 -9.16
CA PRO A 257 2.49 27.66 -8.05
C PRO A 257 1.77 26.32 -8.15
N LYS A 258 0.57 26.29 -8.75
CA LYS A 258 -0.20 25.03 -8.97
C LYS A 258 0.48 24.05 -9.92
N ASP A 259 1.42 24.51 -10.74
CA ASP A 259 2.15 23.71 -11.71
C ASP A 259 3.52 23.24 -11.16
N ILE A 260 3.80 23.53 -9.87
CA ILE A 260 5.03 23.15 -9.18
C ILE A 260 4.70 22.14 -8.08
N ALA A 261 5.46 21.06 -8.00
CA ALA A 261 5.33 20.05 -6.94
C ALA A 261 6.67 19.79 -6.25
N ILE A 262 6.64 19.63 -4.92
CA ILE A 262 7.76 19.15 -4.11
C ILE A 262 7.46 17.72 -3.72
N LEU A 263 8.34 16.77 -4.11
CA LEU A 263 8.24 15.37 -3.74
C LEU A 263 9.30 15.06 -2.67
N TYR A 264 8.89 14.39 -1.60
CA TYR A 264 9.77 13.98 -0.50
C TYR A 264 9.51 12.55 -0.06
N ARG A 265 10.49 11.92 0.56
CA ARG A 265 10.43 10.50 0.95
C ARG A 265 9.52 10.25 2.16
N SER A 266 9.47 11.17 3.11
CA SER A 266 8.68 11.04 4.34
C SER A 266 7.98 12.33 4.73
N ASN A 267 6.81 12.20 5.36
CA ASN A 267 6.01 13.35 5.80
C ASN A 267 6.75 14.24 6.83
N ALA A 268 7.76 13.71 7.52
CA ALA A 268 8.56 14.51 8.45
C ALA A 268 9.33 15.64 7.75
N GLN A 269 9.70 15.43 6.49
CA GLN A 269 10.44 16.41 5.68
C GLN A 269 9.57 17.61 5.28
N SER A 270 8.23 17.46 5.22
CA SER A 270 7.34 18.54 4.78
C SER A 270 7.44 19.81 5.63
N ARG A 271 7.67 19.66 6.95
CA ARG A 271 7.68 20.78 7.91
C ARG A 271 8.62 21.91 7.54
N LEU A 272 9.82 21.57 7.07
CA LEU A 272 10.82 22.58 6.69
C LEU A 272 10.40 23.33 5.43
N PHE A 273 9.87 22.63 4.44
CA PHE A 273 9.33 23.24 3.23
C PHE A 273 8.10 24.12 3.55
N GLU A 274 7.16 23.63 4.38
CA GLU A 274 5.98 24.39 4.82
C GLU A 274 6.39 25.69 5.53
N THR A 275 7.37 25.61 6.44
CA THR A 275 7.89 26.78 7.16
C THR A 275 8.52 27.78 6.21
N GLU A 276 9.37 27.33 5.27
CA GLU A 276 10.06 28.23 4.35
C GLU A 276 9.12 28.83 3.29
N LEU A 277 8.15 28.06 2.79
CA LEU A 277 7.11 28.55 1.88
C LEU A 277 6.23 29.63 2.55
N THR A 278 5.81 29.35 3.82
CA THR A 278 5.04 30.33 4.62
C THR A 278 5.82 31.61 4.83
N ARG A 279 7.12 31.50 5.19
CA ARG A 279 8.00 32.66 5.39
C ARG A 279 8.12 33.54 4.13
N ARG A 280 8.06 32.92 2.96
CA ARG A 280 8.11 33.62 1.65
C ARG A 280 6.74 34.07 1.13
N GLY A 281 5.66 33.73 1.81
CA GLY A 281 4.30 34.03 1.34
C GLY A 281 3.89 33.26 0.09
N ILE A 282 4.53 32.11 -0.20
CA ILE A 282 4.20 31.24 -1.33
C ILE A 282 3.05 30.31 -0.91
N PRO A 283 1.89 30.35 -1.60
CA PRO A 283 0.78 29.47 -1.29
C PRO A 283 1.12 28.00 -1.62
N PHE A 284 0.77 27.07 -0.76
CA PHE A 284 1.01 25.65 -0.96
C PHE A 284 -0.12 24.78 -0.40
N MET A 285 -0.16 23.50 -0.82
CA MET A 285 -1.04 22.48 -0.29
C MET A 285 -0.23 21.22 -0.02
N VAL A 286 -0.42 20.58 1.13
CA VAL A 286 0.23 19.31 1.49
C VAL A 286 -0.75 18.17 1.20
N TYR A 287 -0.35 17.25 0.31
CA TYR A 287 -1.10 16.04 0.02
C TYR A 287 -0.58 14.87 0.87
N GLY A 288 -1.50 14.02 1.35
CA GLY A 288 -1.14 12.84 2.15
C GLY A 288 -0.72 13.14 3.61
N GLY A 289 -0.78 14.40 4.04
CA GLY A 289 -0.65 14.77 5.43
C GLY A 289 -1.88 14.36 6.24
N LEU A 290 -1.73 14.23 7.58
CA LEU A 290 -2.87 14.06 8.48
C LEU A 290 -3.80 15.26 8.31
N ARG A 291 -5.10 15.00 8.08
CA ARG A 291 -6.11 16.06 8.12
C ARG A 291 -6.08 16.72 9.49
N PHE A 292 -6.48 18.00 9.56
CA PHE A 292 -6.47 18.75 10.82
C PHE A 292 -7.11 17.97 11.98
N PHE A 293 -8.28 17.38 11.75
CA PHE A 293 -8.99 16.57 12.75
C PHE A 293 -8.39 15.18 13.01
N ASP A 294 -7.44 14.73 12.20
CA ASP A 294 -6.74 13.45 12.40
C ASP A 294 -5.46 13.59 13.20
N ARG A 295 -5.05 14.82 13.51
CA ARG A 295 -3.87 15.10 14.35
C ARG A 295 -4.15 14.68 15.79
N ALA A 296 -3.18 14.01 16.44
CA ALA A 296 -3.37 13.48 17.79
C ALA A 296 -3.74 14.56 18.80
N GLU A 297 -3.15 15.75 18.68
CA GLU A 297 -3.44 16.91 19.53
C GLU A 297 -4.87 17.44 19.35
N ILE A 298 -5.49 17.25 18.20
CA ILE A 298 -6.87 17.66 17.93
C ILE A 298 -7.86 16.54 18.32
N LYS A 299 -7.50 15.27 18.09
CA LYS A 299 -8.31 14.13 18.55
C LYS A 299 -8.44 14.06 20.07
N ASN A 300 -7.45 14.59 20.79
CA ASN A 300 -7.41 14.58 22.25
C ASN A 300 -8.01 15.85 22.89
N ALA A 301 -8.36 16.86 22.12
CA ALA A 301 -9.01 18.09 22.56
C ALA A 301 -10.54 17.98 22.44
#